data_7038e1aaa1a607f63a469e2878fd65af
#
_entry.id   7038e1aaa1a607f63a469e2878fd65af
#
_cell.length_a   1.000
_cell.length_b   1.000
_cell.length_c   1.000
_cell.angle_alpha   90.00
_cell.angle_beta   90.00
_cell.angle_gamma   90.00
#
_symmetry.space_group_name_H-M   'P 1'
#
loop_
_entity.id
_entity.type
_entity.pdbx_description
1 polymer ?
#
loop_
_entity_poly.entity_id
_entity_poly.type
_entity_poly.pdbx_seq_one_letter_code
_entity_poly.pdbx_strand_id
1 'polypeptide(L)'
;MNKEIEFYEYLVREEAYDAATQVCYAFRRGTDERRGIVLSLGNMVSGYPFEMQGVRFHNSECAYIAGAFSGGTAGHRALQAQLASCTNGFLAKKAIRRPHEGEKRQDWEEFNVEWMLCCVWAKCLGNEAFRRLLLSLPADAVIIEDSSFQAGRTATVWGTRNLELKRRLRLCQKELKARGMNRAAIRRTLDAQRLGAWAEVGTYRGKNVMGKILMACRDALRQGTEPPIDYALLAGKQIDLLGRPVAFPGEARVVSPVASRIAPSVRSEPAVAVRRA
;
A
#
# COMPACT_ATOMS: atom_id res chain seq x y z
N MET A 1 -23.21 -11.88 11.03
CA MET A 1 -22.19 -11.92 9.96
C MET A 1 -20.94 -11.25 10.51
N ASN A 2 -19.75 -11.71 10.22
CA ASN A 2 -18.50 -11.14 10.74
C ASN A 2 -18.21 -9.82 10.01
N LYS A 3 -17.91 -8.74 10.74
CA LYS A 3 -17.69 -7.39 10.17
C LYS A 3 -16.53 -7.38 9.16
N GLU A 4 -15.52 -8.18 9.38
CA GLU A 4 -14.35 -8.29 8.50
C GLU A 4 -14.73 -8.93 7.16
N ILE A 5 -15.61 -9.95 7.17
CA ILE A 5 -16.13 -10.60 5.95
C ILE A 5 -16.99 -9.63 5.15
N GLU A 6 -17.93 -8.93 5.79
CA GLU A 6 -18.77 -7.91 5.14
C GLU A 6 -17.93 -6.80 4.53
N PHE A 7 -16.87 -6.39 5.24
CA PHE A 7 -15.98 -5.36 4.77
C PHE A 7 -15.12 -5.84 3.58
N TYR A 8 -14.63 -7.08 3.62
CA TYR A 8 -13.92 -7.66 2.48
C TYR A 8 -14.82 -7.73 1.23
N GLU A 9 -16.06 -8.20 1.38
CA GLU A 9 -17.03 -8.22 0.28
C GLU A 9 -17.29 -6.81 -0.28
N TYR A 10 -17.40 -5.80 0.59
CA TYR A 10 -17.45 -4.41 0.16
C TYR A 10 -16.20 -3.99 -0.62
N LEU A 11 -15.00 -4.32 -0.15
CA LEU A 11 -13.75 -3.95 -0.83
C LEU A 11 -13.70 -4.51 -2.26
N VAL A 12 -14.13 -5.75 -2.47
CA VAL A 12 -14.01 -6.43 -3.77
C VAL A 12 -15.25 -6.30 -4.67
N ARG A 13 -16.32 -5.66 -4.19
CA ARG A 13 -17.53 -5.42 -4.98
C ARG A 13 -17.29 -4.34 -6.04
N GLU A 14 -17.84 -4.53 -7.24
CA GLU A 14 -17.85 -3.48 -8.28
C GLU A 14 -18.77 -2.33 -7.89
N GLU A 15 -18.29 -1.12 -8.14
CA GLU A 15 -18.99 0.13 -7.85
C GLU A 15 -18.98 1.05 -9.08
N ALA A 16 -19.95 1.97 -9.08
CA ALA A 16 -20.04 3.05 -10.05
C ALA A 16 -20.12 4.39 -9.30
N TYR A 17 -19.12 5.24 -9.49
CA TYR A 17 -19.04 6.55 -8.87
C TYR A 17 -19.30 7.61 -9.92
N ASP A 18 -20.44 8.28 -9.85
CA ASP A 18 -20.79 9.36 -10.77
C ASP A 18 -20.14 10.66 -10.31
N ALA A 19 -19.19 11.13 -11.11
CA ALA A 19 -18.43 12.34 -10.78
C ALA A 19 -19.27 13.62 -10.85
N ALA A 20 -20.45 13.60 -11.51
CA ALA A 20 -21.34 14.73 -11.56
C ALA A 20 -22.16 14.92 -10.26
N THR A 21 -22.44 13.81 -9.56
CA THR A 21 -23.30 13.82 -8.37
C THR A 21 -22.53 13.57 -7.07
N GLN A 22 -21.30 13.06 -7.14
CA GLN A 22 -20.46 12.74 -6.00
C GLN A 22 -19.17 13.57 -5.98
N VAL A 23 -18.73 13.96 -4.81
CA VAL A 23 -17.44 14.66 -4.62
C VAL A 23 -16.30 13.64 -4.74
N CYS A 24 -15.80 13.46 -5.97
CA CYS A 24 -14.73 12.49 -6.26
C CYS A 24 -13.35 13.15 -6.20
N TYR A 25 -12.41 12.50 -5.50
CA TYR A 25 -10.97 12.81 -5.50
C TYR A 25 -10.23 11.70 -6.23
N ALA A 26 -10.15 11.84 -7.56
CA ALA A 26 -9.54 10.85 -8.43
C ALA A 26 -8.04 11.12 -8.59
N PHE A 27 -7.21 10.24 -8.06
CA PHE A 27 -5.74 10.28 -8.18
C PHE A 27 -5.23 9.24 -9.18
N ARG A 28 -4.14 9.58 -9.87
CA ARG A 28 -3.42 8.71 -10.79
C ARG A 28 -1.91 8.81 -10.58
N ARG A 29 -1.46 9.96 -10.13
CA ARG A 29 -0.05 10.29 -9.87
C ARG A 29 0.07 10.99 -8.53
N GLY A 30 1.25 10.91 -7.94
CA GLY A 30 1.53 11.60 -6.68
C GLY A 30 1.56 13.14 -6.75
N THR A 31 1.46 13.70 -7.97
CA THR A 31 1.43 15.15 -8.22
C THR A 31 0.06 15.66 -8.69
N ASP A 32 -0.94 14.79 -8.68
CA ASP A 32 -2.31 15.22 -9.00
C ASP A 32 -2.81 16.15 -7.90
N GLU A 33 -3.45 17.26 -8.27
CA GLU A 33 -3.99 18.24 -7.33
C GLU A 33 -5.45 18.53 -7.65
N ARG A 34 -6.29 18.54 -6.63
CA ARG A 34 -7.70 18.94 -6.75
C ARG A 34 -8.11 19.80 -5.56
N ARG A 35 -8.72 20.95 -5.83
CA ARG A 35 -9.21 21.89 -4.81
C ARG A 35 -8.13 22.27 -3.79
N GLY A 36 -6.87 22.50 -4.27
CA GLY A 36 -5.74 22.84 -3.43
C GLY A 36 -5.10 21.67 -2.66
N ILE A 37 -5.60 20.45 -2.83
CA ILE A 37 -5.05 19.26 -2.18
C ILE A 37 -4.25 18.44 -3.18
N VAL A 38 -2.95 18.23 -2.90
CA VAL A 38 -2.09 17.34 -3.69
C VAL A 38 -2.40 15.89 -3.32
N LEU A 39 -2.90 15.11 -4.29
CA LEU A 39 -3.40 13.75 -4.10
C LEU A 39 -2.27 12.71 -4.15
N SER A 40 -1.29 12.83 -3.27
CA SER A 40 -0.19 11.86 -3.13
C SER A 40 -0.62 10.58 -2.41
N LEU A 41 -1.76 10.01 -2.83
CA LEU A 41 -2.45 8.92 -2.13
C LEU A 41 -2.01 7.52 -2.58
N GLY A 42 -1.41 7.40 -3.78
CA GLY A 42 -1.06 6.11 -4.37
C GLY A 42 -0.06 5.32 -3.51
N ASN A 43 -0.19 4.01 -3.52
CA ASN A 43 0.70 3.09 -2.82
C ASN A 43 2.16 3.14 -3.33
N MET A 44 2.37 3.50 -4.60
CA MET A 44 3.72 3.67 -5.20
C MET A 44 4.37 5.02 -4.90
N VAL A 45 3.63 5.97 -4.31
CA VAL A 45 4.15 7.32 -4.02
C VAL A 45 5.13 7.25 -2.86
N SER A 46 6.33 7.81 -3.07
CA SER A 46 7.36 7.99 -2.04
C SER A 46 7.14 9.29 -1.26
N GLY A 47 7.89 9.48 -0.17
CA GLY A 47 7.76 10.68 0.69
C GLY A 47 6.98 10.43 1.97
N TYR A 48 6.40 9.23 2.12
CA TYR A 48 5.69 8.80 3.33
C TYR A 48 6.27 7.50 3.88
N PRO A 49 7.54 7.51 4.33
CA PRO A 49 8.14 6.32 4.91
C PRO A 49 7.44 5.94 6.22
N PHE A 50 7.38 4.64 6.47
CA PHE A 50 6.79 4.06 7.67
C PHE A 50 7.49 2.76 8.03
N GLU A 51 7.18 2.22 9.20
CA GLU A 51 7.78 1.00 9.71
C GLU A 51 6.72 -0.08 9.95
N MET A 52 7.04 -1.32 9.59
CA MET A 52 6.28 -2.50 9.95
C MET A 52 7.23 -3.55 10.54
N GLN A 53 6.99 -3.98 11.78
CA GLN A 53 7.79 -5.00 12.47
C GLN A 53 9.31 -4.72 12.46
N GLY A 54 9.70 -3.47 12.66
CA GLY A 54 11.10 -3.04 12.64
C GLY A 54 11.73 -2.97 11.24
N VAL A 55 10.94 -3.11 10.18
CA VAL A 55 11.38 -2.93 8.79
C VAL A 55 10.82 -1.63 8.24
N ARG A 56 11.72 -0.73 7.82
CA ARG A 56 11.35 0.55 7.22
C ARG A 56 11.05 0.40 5.73
N PHE A 57 9.93 0.93 5.30
CA PHE A 57 9.52 1.01 3.89
C PHE A 57 9.35 2.47 3.46
N HIS A 58 9.69 2.78 2.21
CA HIS A 58 9.57 4.12 1.63
C HIS A 58 8.21 4.39 0.99
N ASN A 59 7.45 3.35 0.69
CA ASN A 59 6.10 3.40 0.13
C ASN A 59 5.36 2.09 0.41
N SER A 60 4.02 2.12 0.39
CA SER A 60 3.21 0.93 0.69
C SER A 60 3.25 -0.16 -0.39
N GLU A 61 3.62 0.17 -1.63
CA GLU A 61 3.84 -0.85 -2.67
C GLU A 61 5.00 -1.80 -2.32
N CYS A 62 6.11 -1.25 -1.78
CA CYS A 62 7.24 -2.07 -1.36
C CYS A 62 6.88 -3.00 -0.20
N ALA A 63 6.14 -2.52 0.80
CA ALA A 63 5.65 -3.35 1.90
C ALA A 63 4.66 -4.42 1.42
N TYR A 64 3.75 -4.05 0.52
CA TYR A 64 2.80 -4.95 -0.11
C TYR A 64 3.51 -6.09 -0.87
N ILE A 65 4.48 -5.74 -1.72
CA ILE A 65 5.23 -6.75 -2.49
C ILE A 65 6.07 -7.63 -1.54
N ALA A 66 6.61 -7.09 -0.44
CA ALA A 66 7.37 -7.86 0.53
C ALA A 66 6.53 -9.00 1.15
N GLY A 67 5.23 -8.79 1.38
CA GLY A 67 4.31 -9.85 1.82
C GLY A 67 4.16 -10.98 0.81
N ALA A 68 4.22 -10.70 -0.49
CA ALA A 68 4.15 -11.72 -1.54
C ALA A 68 5.37 -12.66 -1.52
N PHE A 69 6.50 -12.20 -0.99
CA PHE A 69 7.75 -12.98 -0.84
C PHE A 69 8.02 -13.37 0.61
N SER A 70 7.00 -13.42 1.46
CA SER A 70 7.13 -13.98 2.80
C SER A 70 7.10 -15.53 2.72
N GLY A 71 7.97 -16.17 3.43
CA GLY A 71 8.11 -17.64 3.36
C GLY A 71 9.45 -18.14 3.87
N GLY A 72 10.23 -17.26 4.52
CA GLY A 72 11.42 -17.61 5.30
C GLY A 72 12.64 -18.08 4.53
N THR A 73 12.61 -18.18 3.20
CA THR A 73 13.78 -18.59 2.41
C THR A 73 14.84 -17.49 2.33
N ALA A 74 16.10 -17.85 2.09
CA ALA A 74 17.17 -16.87 1.89
C ALA A 74 16.90 -15.97 0.67
N GLY A 75 16.34 -16.53 -0.43
CA GLY A 75 15.94 -15.78 -1.62
C GLY A 75 14.84 -14.76 -1.32
N HIS A 76 13.79 -15.17 -0.61
CA HIS A 76 12.71 -14.25 -0.20
C HIS A 76 13.23 -13.12 0.68
N ARG A 77 14.07 -13.39 1.68
CA ARG A 77 14.70 -12.35 2.51
C ARG A 77 15.53 -11.37 1.71
N ALA A 78 16.27 -11.85 0.70
CA ALA A 78 17.05 -10.98 -0.19
C ALA A 78 16.14 -10.06 -1.02
N LEU A 79 15.02 -10.55 -1.56
CA LEU A 79 14.01 -9.74 -2.26
C LEU A 79 13.35 -8.72 -1.32
N GLN A 80 12.99 -9.12 -0.10
CA GLN A 80 12.44 -8.21 0.90
C GLN A 80 13.43 -7.11 1.29
N ALA A 81 14.73 -7.41 1.42
CA ALA A 81 15.77 -6.40 1.69
C ALA A 81 15.89 -5.37 0.54
N GLN A 82 15.83 -5.83 -0.73
CA GLN A 82 15.78 -4.93 -1.87
C GLN A 82 14.53 -4.04 -1.86
N LEU A 83 13.37 -4.60 -1.48
CA LEU A 83 12.10 -3.86 -1.37
C LEU A 83 12.15 -2.81 -0.25
N ALA A 84 12.72 -3.15 0.91
CA ALA A 84 12.87 -2.23 2.03
C ALA A 84 13.76 -1.03 1.69
N SER A 85 14.81 -1.24 0.89
CA SER A 85 15.70 -0.18 0.40
C SER A 85 15.16 0.60 -0.82
N CYS A 86 14.13 0.07 -1.49
CA CYS A 86 13.61 0.65 -2.71
C CYS A 86 12.75 1.89 -2.45
N THR A 87 13.21 3.05 -2.91
CA THR A 87 12.48 4.32 -2.76
C THR A 87 11.40 4.55 -3.80
N ASN A 88 11.33 3.73 -4.85
CA ASN A 88 10.41 3.91 -5.98
C ASN A 88 9.52 2.68 -6.18
N GLY A 89 8.23 2.78 -5.81
CA GLY A 89 7.28 1.67 -5.92
C GLY A 89 7.06 1.16 -7.35
N PHE A 90 7.23 2.01 -8.37
CA PHE A 90 7.17 1.56 -9.77
C PHE A 90 8.38 0.69 -10.15
N LEU A 91 9.56 1.04 -9.67
CA LEU A 91 10.77 0.21 -9.86
C LEU A 91 10.65 -1.10 -9.07
N ALA A 92 10.15 -1.07 -7.84
CA ALA A 92 9.87 -2.28 -7.07
C ALA A 92 9.00 -3.27 -7.86
N LYS A 93 7.91 -2.79 -8.44
CA LYS A 93 7.02 -3.60 -9.28
C LYS A 93 7.68 -4.13 -10.54
N LYS A 94 8.44 -3.28 -11.25
CA LYS A 94 9.02 -3.61 -12.54
C LYS A 94 10.31 -4.44 -12.43
N ALA A 95 11.20 -4.07 -11.52
CA ALA A 95 12.54 -4.62 -11.44
C ALA A 95 12.68 -5.73 -10.39
N ILE A 96 11.81 -5.75 -9.37
CA ILE A 96 11.86 -6.78 -8.31
C ILE A 96 10.71 -7.77 -8.48
N ARG A 97 9.45 -7.32 -8.40
CA ARG A 97 8.31 -8.24 -8.45
C ARG A 97 8.19 -9.01 -9.75
N ARG A 98 8.21 -8.34 -10.91
CA ARG A 98 7.95 -9.00 -12.22
C ARG A 98 8.92 -10.12 -12.57
N PRO A 99 10.25 -9.96 -12.40
CA PRO A 99 11.20 -11.04 -12.66
C PRO A 99 10.99 -12.26 -11.75
N HIS A 100 10.46 -12.05 -10.53
CA HIS A 100 10.27 -13.07 -9.50
C HIS A 100 8.80 -13.45 -9.30
N GLU A 101 7.92 -13.22 -10.31
CA GLU A 101 6.48 -13.48 -10.17
C GLU A 101 6.20 -14.97 -9.85
N GLY A 102 7.02 -15.91 -10.33
CA GLY A 102 6.91 -17.34 -10.05
C GLY A 102 7.40 -17.76 -8.67
N GLU A 103 8.12 -16.90 -7.96
CA GLU A 103 8.63 -17.16 -6.60
C GLU A 103 7.67 -16.63 -5.52
N LYS A 104 6.62 -15.96 -5.92
CA LYS A 104 5.56 -15.48 -5.06
C LYS A 104 4.90 -16.65 -4.32
N ARG A 105 4.58 -16.48 -3.04
CA ARG A 105 3.85 -17.51 -2.29
C ARG A 105 2.52 -17.87 -2.96
N GLN A 106 2.16 -19.15 -2.92
CA GLN A 106 1.02 -19.69 -3.69
C GLN A 106 -0.33 -19.15 -3.18
N ASP A 107 -0.46 -18.92 -1.88
CA ASP A 107 -1.68 -18.42 -1.25
C ASP A 107 -1.81 -16.88 -1.28
N TRP A 108 -0.93 -16.19 -2.04
CA TRP A 108 -0.90 -14.72 -2.09
C TRP A 108 -2.26 -14.09 -2.42
N GLU A 109 -2.98 -14.66 -3.37
CA GLU A 109 -4.26 -14.10 -3.82
C GLU A 109 -5.38 -14.21 -2.76
N GLU A 110 -5.22 -15.04 -1.74
CA GLU A 110 -6.20 -15.23 -0.67
C GLU A 110 -6.20 -14.09 0.35
N PHE A 111 -5.09 -13.37 0.50
CA PHE A 111 -4.96 -12.33 1.52
C PHE A 111 -4.31 -11.02 1.04
N ASN A 112 -4.00 -10.89 -0.24
CA ASN A 112 -3.28 -9.73 -0.76
C ASN A 112 -4.02 -8.40 -0.54
N VAL A 113 -5.35 -8.39 -0.58
CA VAL A 113 -6.17 -7.20 -0.33
C VAL A 113 -6.08 -6.80 1.15
N GLU A 114 -6.21 -7.79 2.05
CA GLU A 114 -6.12 -7.59 3.49
C GLU A 114 -4.72 -7.12 3.90
N TRP A 115 -3.69 -7.70 3.30
CA TRP A 115 -2.32 -7.26 3.51
C TRP A 115 -2.07 -5.83 3.02
N MET A 116 -2.66 -5.42 1.88
CA MET A 116 -2.58 -4.02 1.43
C MET A 116 -3.27 -3.08 2.41
N LEU A 117 -4.44 -3.45 2.95
CA LEU A 117 -5.13 -2.66 3.98
C LEU A 117 -4.23 -2.49 5.21
N CYS A 118 -3.61 -3.57 5.68
CA CYS A 118 -2.66 -3.53 6.79
C CYS A 118 -1.45 -2.62 6.49
N CYS A 119 -0.86 -2.69 5.29
CA CYS A 119 0.24 -1.83 4.86
C CYS A 119 -0.14 -0.34 4.83
N VAL A 120 -1.33 -0.02 4.31
CA VAL A 120 -1.81 1.37 4.25
C VAL A 120 -2.13 1.88 5.65
N TRP A 121 -2.74 1.06 6.51
CA TRP A 121 -2.98 1.40 7.91
C TRP A 121 -1.69 1.66 8.67
N ALA A 122 -0.69 0.79 8.54
CA ALA A 122 0.63 1.01 9.14
C ALA A 122 1.27 2.33 8.65
N LYS A 123 1.11 2.68 7.35
CA LYS A 123 1.55 3.98 6.83
C LYS A 123 0.78 5.15 7.46
N CYS A 124 -0.52 5.01 7.70
CA CYS A 124 -1.33 6.04 8.37
C CYS A 124 -0.86 6.28 9.82
N LEU A 125 -0.54 5.21 10.54
CA LEU A 125 -0.06 5.31 11.93
C LEU A 125 1.39 5.81 12.00
N GLY A 126 2.25 5.32 11.13
CA GLY A 126 3.69 5.59 11.13
C GLY A 126 4.11 6.88 10.44
N ASN A 127 3.22 7.55 9.68
CA ASN A 127 3.57 8.77 8.96
C ASN A 127 2.53 9.88 9.13
N GLU A 128 2.87 10.88 9.94
CA GLU A 128 1.98 12.00 10.26
C GLU A 128 1.58 12.83 9.02
N ALA A 129 2.50 13.04 8.07
CA ALA A 129 2.19 13.83 6.88
C ALA A 129 1.16 13.11 5.99
N PHE A 130 1.25 11.76 5.86
CA PHE A 130 0.26 10.98 5.14
C PHE A 130 -1.09 10.98 5.87
N ARG A 131 -1.08 10.83 7.19
CA ARG A 131 -2.30 10.92 8.02
C ARG A 131 -2.99 12.26 7.86
N ARG A 132 -2.25 13.38 7.92
CA ARG A 132 -2.80 14.74 7.70
C ARG A 132 -3.38 14.88 6.28
N LEU A 133 -2.66 14.40 5.26
CA LEU A 133 -3.18 14.41 3.89
C LEU A 133 -4.51 13.67 3.79
N LEU A 134 -4.60 12.46 4.35
CA LEU A 134 -5.82 11.65 4.27
C LEU A 134 -6.99 12.31 5.03
N LEU A 135 -6.73 12.91 6.18
CA LEU A 135 -7.71 13.64 6.97
C LEU A 135 -8.13 14.99 6.36
N SER A 136 -7.33 15.59 5.47
CA SER A 136 -7.68 16.83 4.77
C SER A 136 -8.76 16.63 3.70
N LEU A 137 -8.98 15.39 3.26
CA LEU A 137 -10.07 15.09 2.31
C LEU A 137 -11.42 15.14 3.04
N PRO A 138 -12.50 15.68 2.43
CA PRO A 138 -13.83 15.70 3.06
C PRO A 138 -14.31 14.30 3.46
N ALA A 139 -15.19 14.24 4.49
CA ALA A 139 -15.68 12.96 5.01
C ALA A 139 -16.51 12.18 3.98
N ASP A 140 -17.32 12.90 3.24
CA ASP A 140 -18.22 12.42 2.19
C ASP A 140 -17.53 12.23 0.84
N ALA A 141 -16.24 12.62 0.73
CA ALA A 141 -15.49 12.49 -0.51
C ALA A 141 -15.22 11.02 -0.86
N VAL A 142 -15.52 10.68 -2.10
CA VAL A 142 -15.12 9.41 -2.71
C VAL A 142 -13.67 9.50 -3.19
N ILE A 143 -12.82 8.63 -2.66
CA ILE A 143 -11.42 8.51 -3.10
C ILE A 143 -11.35 7.49 -4.21
N ILE A 144 -10.78 7.86 -5.36
CA ILE A 144 -10.76 7.02 -6.56
C ILE A 144 -9.34 6.84 -7.07
N GLU A 145 -8.90 5.59 -7.25
CA GLU A 145 -7.73 5.31 -8.07
C GLU A 145 -8.13 5.31 -9.56
N ASP A 146 -7.72 6.35 -10.28
CA ASP A 146 -8.01 6.48 -11.72
C ASP A 146 -7.04 5.64 -12.56
N SER A 147 -7.49 4.46 -12.95
CA SER A 147 -6.80 3.52 -13.83
C SER A 147 -7.29 3.58 -15.29
N SER A 148 -7.95 4.65 -15.71
CA SER A 148 -8.60 4.77 -17.04
C SER A 148 -7.64 4.53 -18.22
N PHE A 149 -6.36 4.79 -18.03
CA PHE A 149 -5.32 4.60 -19.07
C PHE A 149 -4.47 3.35 -18.87
N GLN A 150 -4.72 2.59 -17.82
CA GLN A 150 -4.03 1.32 -17.59
C GLN A 150 -4.66 0.18 -18.41
N ALA A 151 -3.81 -0.74 -18.89
CA ALA A 151 -4.25 -1.98 -19.53
C ALA A 151 -4.44 -3.09 -18.49
N GLY A 152 -5.18 -4.15 -18.88
CA GLY A 152 -5.36 -5.35 -18.07
C GLY A 152 -6.56 -5.31 -17.11
N ARG A 153 -6.94 -6.49 -16.59
CA ARG A 153 -8.08 -6.67 -15.68
C ARG A 153 -7.83 -6.08 -14.29
N THR A 154 -6.59 -6.15 -13.80
CA THR A 154 -6.22 -5.62 -12.48
C THR A 154 -6.44 -4.11 -12.35
N ALA A 155 -6.50 -3.37 -13.47
CA ALA A 155 -6.77 -1.94 -13.48
C ALA A 155 -8.15 -1.58 -12.90
N THR A 156 -9.14 -2.45 -13.03
CA THR A 156 -10.49 -2.25 -12.48
C THR A 156 -10.70 -2.98 -11.15
N VAL A 157 -9.72 -3.75 -10.69
CA VAL A 157 -9.70 -4.33 -9.36
C VAL A 157 -9.19 -3.28 -8.35
N TRP A 158 -7.94 -2.87 -8.49
CA TRP A 158 -7.34 -1.88 -7.58
C TRP A 158 -7.91 -0.48 -7.77
N GLY A 159 -8.21 -0.10 -9.01
CA GLY A 159 -8.79 1.20 -9.36
C GLY A 159 -10.10 1.09 -10.14
N THR A 160 -10.37 2.14 -10.91
CA THR A 160 -11.57 2.32 -11.72
C THR A 160 -11.22 2.81 -13.11
N ARG A 161 -12.19 2.75 -14.03
CA ARG A 161 -12.10 3.37 -15.35
C ARG A 161 -13.27 4.32 -15.59
N ASN A 162 -12.96 5.52 -16.06
CA ASN A 162 -13.92 6.48 -16.59
C ASN A 162 -13.73 6.59 -18.11
N LEU A 163 -14.60 5.89 -18.85
CA LEU A 163 -14.47 5.79 -20.30
C LEU A 163 -14.84 7.09 -21.02
N GLU A 164 -15.79 7.86 -20.48
CA GLU A 164 -16.18 9.16 -21.03
C GLU A 164 -15.05 10.18 -20.90
N LEU A 165 -14.51 10.34 -19.67
CA LEU A 165 -13.36 11.21 -19.43
C LEU A 165 -12.17 10.79 -20.31
N LYS A 166 -11.90 9.48 -20.41
CA LYS A 166 -10.84 8.96 -21.28
C LYS A 166 -11.03 9.33 -22.73
N ARG A 167 -12.27 9.26 -23.26
CA ARG A 167 -12.59 9.66 -24.63
C ARG A 167 -12.36 11.15 -24.84
N ARG A 168 -12.84 12.00 -23.92
CA ARG A 168 -12.61 13.46 -23.99
C ARG A 168 -11.13 13.80 -23.99
N LEU A 169 -10.35 13.21 -23.07
CA LEU A 169 -8.92 13.44 -23.01
C LEU A 169 -8.17 12.99 -24.28
N ARG A 170 -8.59 11.88 -24.93
CA ARG A 170 -8.00 11.42 -26.19
C ARG A 170 -8.30 12.38 -27.35
N LEU A 171 -9.53 12.88 -27.45
CA LEU A 171 -9.89 13.87 -28.46
C LEU A 171 -9.08 15.16 -28.29
N CYS A 172 -9.06 15.71 -27.07
CA CYS A 172 -8.24 16.86 -26.75
C CYS A 172 -6.75 16.65 -27.05
N GLN A 173 -6.20 15.48 -26.71
CA GLN A 173 -4.81 15.14 -27.05
C GLN A 173 -4.56 15.17 -28.55
N LYS A 174 -5.50 14.67 -29.36
CA LYS A 174 -5.40 14.68 -30.84
C LYS A 174 -5.38 16.12 -31.38
N GLU A 175 -6.27 16.97 -30.87
CA GLU A 175 -6.35 18.39 -31.25
C GLU A 175 -5.07 19.15 -30.87
N LEU A 176 -4.57 18.98 -29.64
CA LEU A 176 -3.35 19.64 -29.19
C LEU A 176 -2.12 19.21 -29.99
N LYS A 177 -2.07 17.91 -30.40
CA LYS A 177 -1.03 17.42 -31.32
C LYS A 177 -1.12 18.06 -32.70
N ALA A 178 -2.35 18.19 -33.26
CA ALA A 178 -2.56 18.82 -34.55
C ALA A 178 -2.16 20.32 -34.56
N ARG A 179 -2.25 20.98 -33.38
CA ARG A 179 -1.74 22.35 -33.18
C ARG A 179 -0.21 22.44 -32.96
N GLY A 180 0.52 21.34 -33.10
CA GLY A 180 1.98 21.32 -32.96
C GLY A 180 2.48 21.42 -31.51
N MET A 181 1.65 21.23 -30.51
CA MET A 181 2.08 21.32 -29.11
C MET A 181 3.03 20.17 -28.73
N ASN A 182 4.06 20.47 -27.97
CA ASN A 182 4.99 19.46 -27.49
C ASN A 182 4.38 18.57 -26.42
N ARG A 183 4.98 17.39 -26.21
CA ARG A 183 4.47 16.35 -25.28
C ARG A 183 4.28 16.86 -23.84
N ALA A 184 5.17 17.72 -23.35
CA ALA A 184 5.11 18.24 -22.00
C ALA A 184 3.92 19.21 -21.82
N ALA A 185 3.71 20.13 -22.78
CA ALA A 185 2.60 21.04 -22.81
C ALA A 185 1.25 20.30 -22.91
N ILE A 186 1.16 19.32 -23.83
CA ILE A 186 -0.03 18.46 -23.95
C ILE A 186 -0.34 17.79 -22.61
N ARG A 187 0.65 17.19 -21.97
CA ARG A 187 0.46 16.51 -20.68
C ARG A 187 -0.08 17.49 -19.61
N ARG A 188 0.53 18.67 -19.47
CA ARG A 188 0.04 19.69 -18.51
C ARG A 188 -1.40 20.09 -18.79
N THR A 189 -1.74 20.36 -20.05
CA THR A 189 -3.11 20.73 -20.43
C THR A 189 -4.11 19.61 -20.10
N LEU A 190 -3.81 18.36 -20.44
CA LEU A 190 -4.69 17.23 -20.15
C LEU A 190 -4.85 16.99 -18.65
N ASP A 191 -3.78 17.12 -17.85
CA ASP A 191 -3.87 16.99 -16.40
C ASP A 191 -4.70 18.14 -15.79
N ALA A 192 -4.54 19.38 -16.26
CA ALA A 192 -5.36 20.52 -15.85
C ALA A 192 -6.85 20.33 -16.20
N GLN A 193 -7.16 19.83 -17.39
CA GLN A 193 -8.56 19.54 -17.76
C GLN A 193 -9.16 18.44 -16.89
N ARG A 194 -8.44 17.32 -16.69
CA ARG A 194 -8.88 16.17 -15.89
C ARG A 194 -9.16 16.52 -14.43
N LEU A 195 -8.31 17.35 -13.84
CA LEU A 195 -8.38 17.71 -12.42
C LEU A 195 -9.22 18.97 -12.16
N GLY A 196 -9.48 19.76 -13.21
CA GLY A 196 -10.28 20.98 -13.18
C GLY A 196 -11.63 20.80 -13.87
N ALA A 197 -11.80 21.40 -15.05
CA ALA A 197 -13.09 21.49 -15.76
C ALA A 197 -13.77 20.14 -16.05
N TRP A 198 -13.00 19.05 -16.19
CA TRP A 198 -13.56 17.73 -16.44
C TRP A 198 -13.50 16.79 -15.23
N ALA A 199 -13.21 17.30 -14.05
CA ALA A 199 -13.17 16.50 -12.83
C ALA A 199 -14.54 15.90 -12.45
N GLU A 200 -15.61 16.51 -12.93
CA GLU A 200 -17.01 16.11 -12.69
C GLU A 200 -17.64 15.42 -13.91
N VAL A 201 -16.80 14.91 -14.84
CA VAL A 201 -17.27 14.26 -16.06
C VAL A 201 -17.29 12.76 -15.93
N GLY A 202 -18.43 12.16 -16.21
CA GLY A 202 -18.63 10.72 -16.39
C GLY A 202 -18.56 9.91 -15.11
N THR A 203 -18.64 8.60 -15.28
CA THR A 203 -18.73 7.65 -14.19
C THR A 203 -17.46 6.78 -14.11
N TYR A 204 -16.87 6.69 -12.92
CA TYR A 204 -15.77 5.77 -12.60
C TYR A 204 -16.36 4.40 -12.24
N ARG A 205 -15.99 3.34 -12.98
CA ARG A 205 -16.48 1.96 -12.78
C ARG A 205 -15.33 1.01 -12.48
N GLY A 206 -15.52 0.14 -11.49
CA GLY A 206 -14.56 -0.85 -11.03
C GLY A 206 -14.69 -1.14 -9.54
N LYS A 207 -13.86 -2.02 -9.02
CA LYS A 207 -13.88 -2.37 -7.59
C LYS A 207 -13.31 -1.24 -6.72
N ASN A 208 -12.37 -0.44 -7.24
CA ASN A 208 -11.73 0.67 -6.52
C ASN A 208 -11.14 0.26 -5.17
N VAL A 209 -10.56 -0.93 -5.08
CA VAL A 209 -10.06 -1.48 -3.82
C VAL A 209 -9.12 -0.50 -3.11
N MET A 210 -8.19 0.14 -3.84
CA MET A 210 -7.27 1.10 -3.25
C MET A 210 -7.98 2.34 -2.70
N GLY A 211 -8.96 2.88 -3.44
CA GLY A 211 -9.75 4.02 -2.97
C GLY A 211 -10.59 3.68 -1.74
N LYS A 212 -11.20 2.48 -1.71
CA LYS A 212 -11.97 1.99 -0.55
C LYS A 212 -11.10 1.78 0.69
N ILE A 213 -9.91 1.22 0.53
CA ILE A 213 -8.92 1.09 1.61
C ILE A 213 -8.59 2.49 2.19
N LEU A 214 -8.32 3.47 1.33
CA LEU A 214 -8.02 4.83 1.77
C LEU A 214 -9.20 5.49 2.49
N MET A 215 -10.43 5.30 2.00
CA MET A 215 -11.65 5.78 2.68
C MET A 215 -11.81 5.12 4.05
N ALA A 216 -11.66 3.81 4.15
CA ALA A 216 -11.74 3.09 5.42
C ALA A 216 -10.68 3.57 6.43
N CYS A 217 -9.42 3.75 5.99
CA CYS A 217 -8.37 4.30 6.84
C CYS A 217 -8.67 5.74 7.27
N ARG A 218 -9.19 6.61 6.38
CA ARG A 218 -9.60 7.98 6.71
C ARG A 218 -10.68 7.99 7.79
N ASP A 219 -11.69 7.16 7.60
CA ASP A 219 -12.86 7.13 8.48
C ASP A 219 -12.49 6.54 9.86
N ALA A 220 -11.66 5.50 9.89
CA ALA A 220 -11.10 4.95 11.12
C ALA A 220 -10.25 5.98 11.89
N LEU A 221 -9.37 6.74 11.20
CA LEU A 221 -8.60 7.82 11.81
C LEU A 221 -9.48 8.91 12.44
N ARG A 222 -10.60 9.26 11.80
CA ARG A 222 -11.56 10.25 12.31
C ARG A 222 -12.31 9.77 13.53
N GLN A 223 -12.61 8.48 13.57
CA GLN A 223 -13.34 7.85 14.67
C GLN A 223 -12.43 7.45 15.83
N GLY A 224 -11.10 7.53 15.66
CA GLY A 224 -10.13 7.03 16.62
C GLY A 224 -10.18 5.51 16.79
N THR A 225 -10.56 4.79 15.73
CA THR A 225 -10.66 3.33 15.68
C THR A 225 -9.67 2.74 14.70
N GLU A 226 -9.70 1.42 14.51
CA GLU A 226 -9.00 0.75 13.41
C GLU A 226 -9.97 0.43 12.26
N PRO A 227 -9.49 0.40 10.99
CA PRO A 227 -10.28 -0.19 9.92
C PRO A 227 -10.49 -1.68 10.20
N PRO A 228 -11.55 -2.31 9.68
CA PRO A 228 -11.85 -3.72 9.97
C PRO A 228 -10.89 -4.66 9.23
N ILE A 229 -9.66 -4.78 9.75
CA ILE A 229 -8.62 -5.68 9.26
C ILE A 229 -8.87 -7.08 9.83
N ASP A 230 -8.91 -8.09 8.95
CA ASP A 230 -8.95 -9.50 9.38
C ASP A 230 -7.56 -9.97 9.83
N TYR A 231 -7.23 -9.63 11.06
CA TYR A 231 -5.97 -10.07 11.67
C TYR A 231 -5.88 -11.58 11.87
N ALA A 232 -7.02 -12.29 12.02
CA ALA A 232 -7.02 -13.74 12.15
C ALA A 232 -6.62 -14.41 10.83
N LEU A 233 -7.13 -13.90 9.69
CA LEU A 233 -6.68 -14.33 8.38
C LEU A 233 -5.19 -14.09 8.19
N LEU A 234 -4.70 -12.88 8.47
CA LEU A 234 -3.30 -12.53 8.28
C LEU A 234 -2.36 -13.34 9.19
N ALA A 235 -2.73 -13.57 10.44
CA ALA A 235 -2.00 -14.41 11.39
C ALA A 235 -1.89 -15.86 10.88
N GLY A 236 -2.99 -16.42 10.38
CA GLY A 236 -3.00 -17.76 9.78
C GLY A 236 -2.08 -17.92 8.57
N LYS A 237 -1.70 -16.82 7.92
CA LYS A 237 -0.78 -16.83 6.77
C LYS A 237 0.70 -16.85 7.14
N GLN A 238 1.06 -16.70 8.40
CA GLN A 238 2.45 -16.76 8.89
C GLN A 238 3.38 -15.84 8.07
N ILE A 239 2.98 -14.59 7.91
CA ILE A 239 3.75 -13.60 7.14
C ILE A 239 5.03 -13.26 7.90
N ASP A 240 6.17 -13.21 7.20
CA ASP A 240 7.44 -12.70 7.74
C ASP A 240 7.98 -11.51 6.95
N LEU A 241 8.70 -10.64 7.62
CA LEU A 241 9.47 -9.56 7.01
C LEU A 241 10.94 -9.68 7.43
N LEU A 242 11.83 -9.89 6.47
CA LEU A 242 13.26 -10.17 6.69
C LEU A 242 13.50 -11.32 7.67
N GLY A 243 12.65 -12.36 7.61
CA GLY A 243 12.72 -13.53 8.48
C GLY A 243 12.19 -13.31 9.91
N ARG A 244 11.54 -12.17 10.18
CA ARG A 244 10.85 -11.89 11.44
C ARG A 244 9.35 -12.05 11.24
N PRO A 245 8.68 -12.93 12.01
CA PRO A 245 7.23 -13.07 11.94
C PRO A 245 6.54 -11.73 12.19
N VAL A 246 5.53 -11.42 11.38
CA VAL A 246 4.66 -10.27 11.60
C VAL A 246 3.69 -10.62 12.73
N ALA A 247 3.76 -9.88 13.84
CA ALA A 247 2.82 -10.04 14.95
C ALA A 247 1.58 -9.18 14.71
N PHE A 248 0.40 -9.79 14.86
CA PHE A 248 -0.89 -9.11 14.74
C PHE A 248 -1.56 -8.94 16.10
N PRO A 249 -2.43 -7.92 16.28
CA PRO A 249 -3.23 -7.78 17.51
C PRO A 249 -4.05 -9.05 17.79
N GLY A 250 -4.07 -9.47 19.06
CA GLY A 250 -4.83 -10.67 19.48
C GLY A 250 -4.03 -11.98 19.44
N GLU A 251 -2.84 -12.02 18.83
CA GLU A 251 -1.93 -13.16 19.01
C GLU A 251 -1.33 -13.12 20.41
N ALA A 252 -1.69 -14.08 21.26
CA ALA A 252 -0.93 -14.35 22.46
C ALA A 252 0.52 -14.66 22.02
N ARG A 253 1.48 -13.86 22.47
CA ARG A 253 2.91 -14.18 22.25
C ARG A 253 3.16 -15.55 22.82
N VAL A 254 3.20 -16.58 21.99
CA VAL A 254 3.82 -17.87 22.35
C VAL A 254 5.30 -17.57 22.49
N VAL A 255 5.67 -17.10 23.67
CA VAL A 255 7.08 -17.03 24.07
C VAL A 255 7.52 -18.48 24.15
N SER A 256 8.15 -18.98 23.11
CA SER A 256 8.90 -20.26 23.21
C SER A 256 9.85 -20.10 24.39
N PRO A 257 9.81 -21.00 25.39
CA PRO A 257 10.75 -20.91 26.50
C PRO A 257 12.14 -21.07 25.91
N VAL A 258 12.89 -19.96 25.88
CA VAL A 258 14.34 -20.03 25.65
C VAL A 258 14.87 -20.92 26.73
N ALA A 259 15.29 -22.14 26.35
CA ALA A 259 15.98 -23.07 27.24
C ALA A 259 17.14 -22.30 27.84
N SER A 260 17.01 -21.96 29.14
CA SER A 260 18.09 -21.42 29.94
C SER A 260 19.20 -22.47 29.97
N ARG A 261 20.17 -22.36 29.06
CA ARG A 261 21.42 -23.06 29.17
C ARG A 261 22.15 -22.53 30.40
N ILE A 262 22.00 -23.22 31.49
CA ILE A 262 22.81 -23.05 32.68
C ILE A 262 24.28 -23.29 32.23
N ALA A 263 25.06 -22.21 32.21
CA ALA A 263 26.49 -22.33 32.03
C ALA A 263 27.09 -23.09 33.23
N PRO A 264 27.96 -24.10 33.03
CA PRO A 264 28.62 -24.77 34.15
C PRO A 264 29.54 -23.77 34.86
N SER A 265 29.39 -23.72 36.18
CA SER A 265 30.24 -22.92 37.06
C SER A 265 31.69 -23.37 36.93
N VAL A 266 32.59 -22.53 36.49
CA VAL A 266 34.03 -22.72 36.57
C VAL A 266 34.45 -22.57 38.03
N ARG A 267 34.85 -23.68 38.65
CA ARG A 267 35.48 -23.68 39.97
C ARG A 267 36.85 -22.97 39.86
N SER A 268 37.03 -21.91 40.61
CA SER A 268 38.29 -21.26 40.82
C SER A 268 39.18 -22.12 41.69
N GLU A 269 40.32 -22.57 41.15
CA GLU A 269 41.42 -23.15 41.96
C GLU A 269 42.20 -22.06 42.71
N PRO A 270 42.71 -22.36 43.92
CA PRO A 270 43.41 -21.38 44.72
C PRO A 270 44.86 -21.16 44.23
N ALA A 271 45.28 -19.90 44.23
CA ALA A 271 46.63 -19.49 43.87
C ALA A 271 47.68 -20.05 44.82
N VAL A 272 48.66 -20.74 44.27
CA VAL A 272 49.89 -21.16 44.98
C VAL A 272 50.84 -20.00 45.07
N ALA A 273 51.19 -19.61 46.28
CA ALA A 273 52.20 -18.62 46.58
C ALA A 273 53.60 -19.16 46.32
N VAL A 274 54.35 -18.58 45.40
CA VAL A 274 55.80 -18.82 45.24
C VAL A 274 56.57 -17.83 46.09
N ARG A 275 57.28 -18.36 47.14
CA ARG A 275 58.28 -17.62 47.92
C ARG A 275 59.55 -17.48 47.08
N ARG A 276 60.15 -16.30 47.15
CA ARG A 276 61.49 -15.99 46.66
C ARG A 276 62.57 -16.69 47.55
N ALA A 277 63.59 -17.20 46.92
CA ALA A 277 64.98 -17.25 47.37
C ALA A 277 65.84 -16.74 46.20
#